data_0528d4cbf2e9911d779e75cc4469056f
#
_entry.id   0528d4cbf2e9911d779e75cc4469056f
#
_cell.length_a   1.000
_cell.length_b   1.000
_cell.length_c   1.000
_cell.angle_alpha   90.00
_cell.angle_beta   90.00
_cell.angle_gamma   90.00
#
_symmetry.space_group_name_H-M   'P 1'
#
loop_
_entity.id
_entity.type
_entity.pdbx_description
1 polymer ?
#
loop_
_entity_poly.entity_id
_entity_poly.type
_entity_poly.pdbx_seq_one_letter_code
_entity_poly.pdbx_strand_id
1 'polypeptide(L)'
;MTFETTRLLLRPWCESDAESCYRYARDPFVGPAAGWPAHTSVENSREIIRTVLSEPDTFAVILKERPDEPIGSIGVFPTEAPEIGSEPEIGYWIGRPFWGQGLIPEAVRELLRYCFEDKGAQRVWCSHYAGNEKSKRVIEKCGFSYQLTCERPALVDDALRPTLFYALAKEKWEKTR
;
A
#
# COMPACT_ATOMS: atom_id res chain seq x y z
N MET A 1 4.53 15.64 -4.44
CA MET A 1 5.21 15.39 -3.14
C MET A 1 6.07 14.15 -3.30
N THR A 2 7.23 14.10 -2.66
CA THR A 2 8.17 12.97 -2.76
C THR A 2 8.76 12.74 -1.37
N PHE A 3 8.93 11.49 -0.98
CA PHE A 3 9.58 11.13 0.28
C PHE A 3 10.80 10.26 0.03
N GLU A 4 11.78 10.40 0.90
CA GLU A 4 12.99 9.59 0.90
C GLU A 4 13.15 8.86 2.22
N THR A 5 13.52 7.59 2.15
CA THR A 5 13.90 6.77 3.30
C THR A 5 15.36 6.35 3.16
N THR A 6 15.84 5.44 3.96
CA THR A 6 17.21 4.92 3.85
C THR A 6 17.47 4.29 2.47
N ARG A 7 16.54 3.44 2.00
CA ARG A 7 16.70 2.67 0.75
C ARG A 7 15.75 3.08 -0.37
N LEU A 8 14.67 3.82 -0.04
CA LEU A 8 13.57 4.05 -0.95
C LEU A 8 13.41 5.51 -1.32
N LEU A 9 12.90 5.73 -2.52
CA LEU A 9 12.28 6.95 -3.00
C LEU A 9 10.80 6.64 -3.25
N LEU A 10 9.92 7.45 -2.66
CA LEU A 10 8.48 7.40 -2.87
C LEU A 10 8.08 8.66 -3.64
N ARG A 11 7.69 8.52 -4.90
CA ARG A 11 7.28 9.63 -5.76
C ARG A 11 5.97 9.35 -6.47
N PRO A 12 5.28 10.38 -6.97
CA PRO A 12 4.13 10.15 -7.84
C PRO A 12 4.48 9.22 -9.02
N TRP A 13 3.50 8.43 -9.44
CA TRP A 13 3.60 7.61 -10.64
C TRP A 13 3.65 8.47 -11.90
N CYS A 14 4.36 8.02 -12.91
CA CYS A 14 4.42 8.61 -14.25
C CYS A 14 4.00 7.56 -15.29
N GLU A 15 3.39 7.97 -16.39
CA GLU A 15 3.01 7.04 -17.47
C GLU A 15 4.21 6.28 -18.06
N SER A 16 5.40 6.88 -18.02
CA SER A 16 6.66 6.23 -18.40
C SER A 16 7.04 5.02 -17.53
N ASP A 17 6.43 4.88 -16.33
CA ASP A 17 6.66 3.76 -15.43
C ASP A 17 5.89 2.48 -15.83
N ALA A 18 5.09 2.54 -16.90
CA ALA A 18 4.17 1.48 -17.28
C ALA A 18 4.84 0.11 -17.50
N GLU A 19 6.05 0.08 -18.05
CA GLU A 19 6.79 -1.18 -18.26
C GLU A 19 7.20 -1.82 -16.93
N SER A 20 7.72 -1.04 -15.99
CA SER A 20 8.08 -1.52 -14.66
C SER A 20 6.84 -1.91 -13.86
N CYS A 21 5.78 -1.11 -13.93
CA CYS A 21 4.49 -1.45 -13.32
C CYS A 21 4.00 -2.81 -13.82
N TYR A 22 3.92 -3.00 -15.14
CA TYR A 22 3.49 -4.25 -15.74
C TYR A 22 4.36 -5.44 -15.33
N ARG A 23 5.68 -5.24 -15.32
CA ARG A 23 6.65 -6.30 -14.93
C ARG A 23 6.30 -6.96 -13.62
N TYR A 24 5.87 -6.19 -12.62
CA TYR A 24 5.60 -6.69 -11.27
C TYR A 24 4.10 -6.91 -11.01
N ALA A 25 3.23 -6.08 -11.56
CA ALA A 25 1.79 -6.17 -11.34
C ALA A 25 1.10 -7.28 -12.15
N ARG A 26 1.75 -7.84 -13.18
CA ARG A 26 1.24 -9.01 -13.91
C ARG A 26 1.37 -10.33 -13.12
N ASP A 27 2.16 -10.34 -12.05
CA ASP A 27 2.36 -11.54 -11.24
C ASP A 27 1.05 -11.92 -10.51
N PRO A 28 0.51 -13.14 -10.74
CA PRO A 28 -0.75 -13.57 -10.16
C PRO A 28 -0.72 -13.70 -8.62
N PHE A 29 0.46 -13.68 -8.01
CA PHE A 29 0.62 -13.67 -6.56
C PHE A 29 0.68 -12.26 -5.96
N VAL A 30 0.71 -11.20 -6.75
CA VAL A 30 0.77 -9.81 -6.28
C VAL A 30 -0.63 -9.20 -6.23
N GLY A 31 -1.24 -8.93 -7.38
CA GLY A 31 -2.53 -8.27 -7.47
C GLY A 31 -3.67 -9.00 -6.77
N PRO A 32 -3.92 -10.27 -7.08
CA PRO A 32 -5.02 -11.03 -6.47
C PRO A 32 -4.92 -11.16 -4.95
N ALA A 33 -3.72 -11.19 -4.39
CA ALA A 33 -3.54 -11.18 -2.93
C ALA A 33 -3.92 -9.83 -2.29
N ALA A 34 -3.84 -8.75 -3.06
CA ALA A 34 -4.26 -7.39 -2.68
C ALA A 34 -5.69 -7.05 -3.14
N GLY A 35 -6.39 -8.00 -3.79
CA GLY A 35 -7.80 -7.88 -4.18
C GLY A 35 -8.04 -7.28 -5.57
N TRP A 36 -7.00 -7.03 -6.37
CA TRP A 36 -7.13 -6.51 -7.74
C TRP A 36 -6.58 -7.49 -8.78
N PRO A 37 -7.10 -7.47 -10.02
CA PRO A 37 -6.69 -8.40 -11.07
C PRO A 37 -5.25 -8.12 -11.53
N ALA A 38 -4.49 -9.17 -11.84
CA ALA A 38 -3.16 -9.02 -12.44
C ALA A 38 -3.23 -8.20 -13.72
N HIS A 39 -2.26 -7.31 -13.92
CA HIS A 39 -2.19 -6.48 -15.13
C HIS A 39 -1.96 -7.35 -16.36
N THR A 40 -2.60 -7.00 -17.49
CA THR A 40 -2.64 -7.82 -18.71
C THR A 40 -1.66 -7.38 -19.79
N SER A 41 -1.20 -6.12 -19.75
CA SER A 41 -0.26 -5.54 -20.70
C SER A 41 0.38 -4.27 -20.16
N VAL A 42 1.42 -3.78 -20.84
CA VAL A 42 2.02 -2.46 -20.55
C VAL A 42 0.99 -1.34 -20.72
N GLU A 43 0.14 -1.44 -21.76
CA GLU A 43 -0.90 -0.44 -22.00
C GLU A 43 -1.97 -0.44 -20.91
N ASN A 44 -2.39 -1.62 -20.45
CA ASN A 44 -3.27 -1.75 -19.29
C ASN A 44 -2.62 -1.12 -18.04
N SER A 45 -1.34 -1.36 -17.81
CA SER A 45 -0.61 -0.73 -16.69
C SER A 45 -0.56 0.80 -16.83
N ARG A 46 -0.36 1.32 -18.04
CA ARG A 46 -0.38 2.78 -18.30
C ARG A 46 -1.74 3.39 -17.99
N GLU A 47 -2.83 2.72 -18.38
CA GLU A 47 -4.18 3.17 -18.04
C GLU A 47 -4.43 3.16 -16.52
N ILE A 48 -4.00 2.11 -15.83
CA ILE A 48 -4.13 2.01 -14.37
C ILE A 48 -3.28 3.09 -13.67
N ILE A 49 -2.08 3.40 -14.17
CA ILE A 49 -1.29 4.53 -13.66
C ILE A 49 -2.09 5.83 -13.81
N ARG A 50 -2.70 6.08 -14.98
CA ARG A 50 -3.45 7.30 -15.25
C ARG A 50 -4.70 7.45 -14.42
N THR A 51 -5.43 6.36 -14.16
CA THR A 51 -6.77 6.40 -13.57
C THR A 51 -6.84 6.01 -12.09
N VAL A 52 -5.86 5.27 -11.59
CA VAL A 52 -5.83 4.74 -10.22
C VAL A 52 -4.59 5.17 -9.45
N LEU A 53 -3.40 4.94 -10.02
CA LEU A 53 -2.14 5.19 -9.31
C LEU A 53 -1.72 6.67 -9.32
N SER A 54 -2.36 7.51 -10.11
CA SER A 54 -2.18 8.97 -10.10
C SER A 54 -3.03 9.71 -9.07
N GLU A 55 -3.87 8.99 -8.32
CA GLU A 55 -4.65 9.57 -7.23
C GLU A 55 -3.74 10.24 -6.18
N PRO A 56 -4.21 11.32 -5.53
CA PRO A 56 -3.46 11.99 -4.48
C PRO A 56 -2.99 11.02 -3.40
N ASP A 57 -1.80 11.28 -2.86
CA ASP A 57 -1.18 10.47 -1.80
C ASP A 57 -0.88 9.00 -2.19
N THR A 58 -0.80 8.72 -3.50
CA THR A 58 -0.35 7.44 -4.06
C THR A 58 1.03 7.58 -4.68
N PHE A 59 1.95 6.70 -4.29
CA PHE A 59 3.37 6.80 -4.62
C PHE A 59 3.92 5.49 -5.18
N ALA A 60 4.73 5.61 -6.23
CA ALA A 60 5.60 4.54 -6.69
C ALA A 60 6.70 4.30 -5.65
N VAL A 61 6.95 3.03 -5.33
CA VAL A 61 8.05 2.60 -4.46
C VAL A 61 9.24 2.26 -5.33
N ILE A 62 10.36 2.93 -5.11
CA ILE A 62 11.57 2.84 -5.94
C ILE A 62 12.78 2.60 -5.05
N LEU A 63 13.62 1.64 -5.40
CA LEU A 63 14.93 1.49 -4.77
C LEU A 63 15.87 2.60 -5.24
N LYS A 64 16.56 3.28 -4.33
CA LYS A 64 17.52 4.35 -4.67
C LYS A 64 18.66 3.86 -5.59
N GLU A 65 19.01 2.57 -5.50
CA GLU A 65 19.99 1.93 -6.38
C GLU A 65 19.45 1.62 -7.79
N ARG A 66 18.13 1.74 -8.01
CA ARG A 66 17.42 1.52 -9.29
C ARG A 66 16.40 2.62 -9.52
N PRO A 67 16.84 3.87 -9.73
CA PRO A 67 15.96 5.05 -9.70
C PRO A 67 14.88 5.07 -10.79
N ASP A 68 15.08 4.34 -11.87
CA ASP A 68 14.16 4.30 -13.02
C ASP A 68 13.20 3.09 -12.98
N GLU A 69 13.22 2.31 -11.90
CA GLU A 69 12.45 1.06 -11.79
C GLU A 69 11.51 1.07 -10.57
N PRO A 70 10.27 1.57 -10.70
CA PRO A 70 9.25 1.33 -9.68
C PRO A 70 9.01 -0.15 -9.44
N ILE A 71 9.12 -0.57 -8.20
CA ILE A 71 9.01 -1.97 -7.77
C ILE A 71 7.71 -2.30 -7.06
N GLY A 72 6.87 -1.28 -6.80
CA GLY A 72 5.60 -1.41 -6.10
C GLY A 72 4.92 -0.07 -5.93
N SER A 73 3.83 -0.06 -5.19
CA SER A 73 3.05 1.13 -4.87
C SER A 73 2.69 1.16 -3.39
N ILE A 74 2.57 2.36 -2.85
CA ILE A 74 2.06 2.63 -1.51
C ILE A 74 1.22 3.91 -1.55
N GLY A 75 0.13 3.95 -0.79
CA GLY A 75 -0.72 5.15 -0.76
C GLY A 75 -1.48 5.29 0.55
N VAL A 76 -2.06 6.50 0.72
CA VAL A 76 -2.99 6.83 1.81
C VAL A 76 -4.31 7.22 1.19
N PHE A 77 -5.38 6.55 1.56
CA PHE A 77 -6.73 6.80 1.08
C PHE A 77 -7.72 6.72 2.24
N PRO A 78 -8.93 7.31 2.09
CA PRO A 78 -9.97 7.13 3.10
C PRO A 78 -10.38 5.66 3.15
N THR A 79 -10.52 5.10 4.37
CA THR A 79 -11.04 3.74 4.47
C THR A 79 -12.47 3.66 3.96
N GLU A 80 -12.79 2.58 3.25
CA GLU A 80 -14.13 2.30 2.72
C GLU A 80 -14.97 1.41 3.65
N ALA A 81 -14.46 1.06 4.83
CA ALA A 81 -15.20 0.25 5.80
C ALA A 81 -16.23 1.13 6.54
N PRO A 82 -17.55 0.87 6.39
CA PRO A 82 -18.59 1.68 7.03
C PRO A 82 -18.47 1.74 8.55
N GLU A 83 -17.93 0.70 9.15
CA GLU A 83 -17.73 0.59 10.60
C GLU A 83 -16.64 1.54 11.12
N ILE A 84 -15.73 1.99 10.25
CA ILE A 84 -14.61 2.85 10.60
C ILE A 84 -14.91 4.30 10.22
N GLY A 85 -15.61 4.51 9.12
CA GLY A 85 -15.79 5.82 8.51
C GLY A 85 -14.58 6.23 7.65
N SER A 86 -14.47 7.51 7.33
CA SER A 86 -13.46 8.05 6.40
C SER A 86 -12.16 8.42 7.13
N GLU A 87 -11.51 7.47 7.81
CA GLU A 87 -10.19 7.65 8.40
C GLU A 87 -9.08 7.23 7.40
N PRO A 88 -7.83 7.73 7.52
CA PRO A 88 -6.75 7.36 6.60
C PRO A 88 -6.35 5.89 6.73
N GLU A 89 -6.30 5.20 5.61
CA GLU A 89 -5.83 3.81 5.50
C GLU A 89 -4.60 3.77 4.57
N ILE A 90 -3.55 3.08 5.00
CA ILE A 90 -2.37 2.82 4.17
C ILE A 90 -2.54 1.48 3.47
N GLY A 91 -2.44 1.51 2.13
CA GLY A 91 -2.40 0.31 1.29
C GLY A 91 -1.13 0.25 0.45
N TYR A 92 -0.72 -0.95 0.08
CA TYR A 92 0.53 -1.18 -0.66
C TYR A 92 0.52 -2.49 -1.42
N TRP A 93 1.37 -2.54 -2.42
CA TRP A 93 1.84 -3.78 -3.04
C TRP A 93 3.30 -3.63 -3.46
N ILE A 94 4.00 -4.73 -3.62
CA ILE A 94 5.39 -4.77 -4.09
C ILE A 94 5.64 -6.04 -4.88
N GLY A 95 6.49 -5.95 -5.90
CA GLY A 95 6.90 -7.07 -6.73
C GLY A 95 7.47 -8.24 -5.93
N ARG A 96 7.12 -9.45 -6.32
CA ARG A 96 7.52 -10.69 -5.62
C ARG A 96 9.03 -10.82 -5.35
N PRO A 97 9.96 -10.42 -6.26
CA PRO A 97 11.40 -10.47 -6.00
C PRO A 97 11.86 -9.65 -4.78
N PHE A 98 11.06 -8.70 -4.33
CA PHE A 98 11.39 -7.79 -3.23
C PHE A 98 10.73 -8.15 -1.89
N TRP A 99 10.00 -9.27 -1.85
CA TRP A 99 9.35 -9.73 -0.63
C TRP A 99 10.37 -10.14 0.44
N GLY A 100 10.00 -9.96 1.70
CA GLY A 100 10.83 -10.37 2.84
C GLY A 100 12.03 -9.47 3.15
N GLN A 101 12.28 -8.42 2.37
CA GLN A 101 13.44 -7.53 2.52
C GLN A 101 13.18 -6.32 3.44
N GLY A 102 11.99 -6.21 4.00
CA GLY A 102 11.64 -5.10 4.91
C GLY A 102 11.41 -3.75 4.22
N LEU A 103 11.27 -3.72 2.89
CA LEU A 103 11.08 -2.48 2.12
C LEU A 103 9.71 -1.85 2.38
N ILE A 104 8.63 -2.63 2.37
CA ILE A 104 7.30 -2.11 2.67
C ILE A 104 7.17 -1.59 4.10
N PRO A 105 7.65 -2.29 5.16
CA PRO A 105 7.71 -1.69 6.49
C PRO A 105 8.44 -0.36 6.57
N GLU A 106 9.50 -0.17 5.78
CA GLU A 106 10.24 1.10 5.68
C GLU A 106 9.37 2.20 5.06
N ALA A 107 8.70 1.92 3.94
CA ALA A 107 7.78 2.84 3.28
C ALA A 107 6.56 3.19 4.16
N VAL A 108 5.97 2.20 4.84
CA VAL A 108 4.84 2.41 5.76
C VAL A 108 5.21 3.35 6.89
N ARG A 109 6.40 3.21 7.48
CA ARG A 109 6.84 4.12 8.56
C ARG A 109 6.93 5.57 8.08
N GLU A 110 7.39 5.81 6.87
CA GLU A 110 7.43 7.17 6.30
C GLU A 110 6.01 7.71 6.07
N LEU A 111 5.08 6.91 5.55
CA LEU A 111 3.70 7.35 5.39
C LEU A 111 2.97 7.52 6.74
N LEU A 112 3.32 6.76 7.77
CA LEU A 112 2.83 7.01 9.13
C LEU A 112 3.30 8.38 9.65
N ARG A 113 4.59 8.73 9.44
CA ARG A 113 5.09 10.07 9.75
C ARG A 113 4.28 11.14 9.03
N TYR A 114 4.10 10.97 7.73
CA TYR A 114 3.30 11.88 6.90
C TYR A 114 1.87 12.03 7.41
N CYS A 115 1.18 10.93 7.71
CA CYS A 115 -0.19 10.98 8.22
C CYS A 115 -0.28 11.70 9.58
N PHE A 116 0.63 11.40 10.51
CA PHE A 116 0.56 11.92 11.87
C PHE A 116 1.11 13.34 12.00
N GLU A 117 2.23 13.66 11.33
CA GLU A 117 2.89 14.95 11.44
C GLU A 117 2.35 15.96 10.43
N ASP A 118 2.25 15.58 9.16
CA ASP A 118 1.94 16.53 8.08
C ASP A 118 0.42 16.68 7.87
N LYS A 119 -0.34 15.58 7.98
CA LYS A 119 -1.81 15.58 7.82
C LYS A 119 -2.58 15.71 9.14
N GLY A 120 -1.93 15.58 10.29
CA GLY A 120 -2.56 15.75 11.59
C GLY A 120 -3.53 14.62 11.97
N ALA A 121 -3.44 13.46 11.35
CA ALA A 121 -4.28 12.31 11.66
C ALA A 121 -4.11 11.89 13.14
N GLN A 122 -5.20 11.43 13.77
CA GLN A 122 -5.16 10.91 15.13
C GLN A 122 -5.04 9.39 15.14
N ARG A 123 -5.42 8.75 14.03
CA ARG A 123 -5.38 7.31 13.83
C ARG A 123 -5.13 7.02 12.36
N VAL A 124 -4.39 5.95 12.09
CA VAL A 124 -4.15 5.43 10.73
C VAL A 124 -4.50 3.95 10.73
N TRP A 125 -5.15 3.51 9.67
CA TRP A 125 -5.56 2.14 9.44
C TRP A 125 -4.68 1.44 8.42
N CYS A 126 -4.69 0.14 8.48
CA CYS A 126 -4.15 -0.75 7.46
C CYS A 126 -4.93 -2.06 7.50
N SER A 127 -5.17 -2.68 6.37
CA SER A 127 -5.95 -3.91 6.30
C SER A 127 -5.31 -4.98 5.42
N HIS A 128 -5.76 -6.21 5.58
CA HIS A 128 -5.45 -7.31 4.66
C HIS A 128 -6.61 -8.29 4.57
N TYR A 129 -6.76 -8.94 3.43
CA TYR A 129 -7.69 -10.05 3.28
C TYR A 129 -7.25 -11.25 4.12
N ALA A 130 -8.21 -11.99 4.66
CA ALA A 130 -7.94 -13.22 5.40
C ALA A 130 -7.04 -14.16 4.57
N GLY A 131 -6.01 -14.71 5.20
CA GLY A 131 -5.01 -15.56 4.54
C GLY A 131 -3.80 -14.85 3.96
N ASN A 132 -3.79 -13.51 3.87
CA ASN A 132 -2.60 -12.76 3.45
C ASN A 132 -1.63 -12.53 4.63
N GLU A 133 -0.98 -13.60 5.06
CA GLU A 133 -0.05 -13.58 6.18
C GLU A 133 1.19 -12.68 5.96
N LYS A 134 1.54 -12.40 4.70
CA LYS A 134 2.65 -11.51 4.39
C LYS A 134 2.29 -10.07 4.72
N SER A 135 1.10 -9.61 4.31
CA SER A 135 0.61 -8.28 4.66
C SER A 135 0.41 -8.15 6.17
N LYS A 136 -0.18 -9.15 6.83
CA LYS A 136 -0.32 -9.20 8.28
C LYS A 136 1.01 -8.93 9.00
N ARG A 137 2.08 -9.62 8.61
CA ARG A 137 3.42 -9.43 9.22
C ARG A 137 3.96 -8.01 9.03
N VAL A 138 3.72 -7.39 7.88
CA VAL A 138 4.10 -5.99 7.63
C VAL A 138 3.35 -5.07 8.59
N ILE A 139 2.03 -5.23 8.68
CA ILE A 139 1.13 -4.43 9.53
C ILE A 139 1.57 -4.51 11.01
N GLU A 140 1.75 -5.73 11.51
CA GLU A 140 2.19 -5.96 12.90
C GLU A 140 3.59 -5.38 13.17
N LYS A 141 4.54 -5.53 12.23
CA LYS A 141 5.88 -4.93 12.30
C LYS A 141 5.88 -3.41 12.37
N CYS A 142 4.86 -2.77 11.82
CA CYS A 142 4.70 -1.32 11.85
C CYS A 142 3.95 -0.82 13.10
N GLY A 143 3.60 -1.72 14.03
CA GLY A 143 3.01 -1.37 15.32
C GLY A 143 1.49 -1.25 15.34
N PHE A 144 0.82 -1.56 14.24
CA PHE A 144 -0.64 -1.62 14.19
C PHE A 144 -1.19 -2.75 15.06
N SER A 145 -2.38 -2.55 15.60
CA SER A 145 -3.09 -3.54 16.41
C SER A 145 -4.44 -3.86 15.78
N TYR A 146 -4.79 -5.15 15.76
CA TYR A 146 -6.08 -5.63 15.26
C TYR A 146 -7.25 -4.94 15.97
N GLN A 147 -8.28 -4.60 15.21
CA GLN A 147 -9.48 -3.94 15.68
C GLN A 147 -10.75 -4.75 15.35
N LEU A 148 -10.97 -5.03 14.07
CA LEU A 148 -12.19 -5.69 13.62
C LEU A 148 -11.99 -6.44 12.29
N THR A 149 -12.96 -7.27 11.97
CA THR A 149 -13.06 -7.92 10.65
C THR A 149 -14.42 -7.59 10.04
N CYS A 150 -14.42 -7.18 8.78
CA CYS A 150 -15.63 -7.01 8.00
C CYS A 150 -15.46 -7.55 6.58
N GLU A 151 -16.56 -7.78 5.89
CA GLU A 151 -16.56 -8.26 4.51
C GLU A 151 -16.29 -7.09 3.54
N ARG A 152 -15.32 -7.24 2.64
CA ARG A 152 -15.07 -6.27 1.56
C ARG A 152 -15.06 -6.98 0.20
N PRO A 153 -15.61 -6.34 -0.85
CA PRO A 153 -15.51 -6.87 -2.20
C PRO A 153 -14.06 -6.81 -2.68
N ALA A 154 -13.62 -7.86 -3.37
CA ALA A 154 -12.34 -7.87 -4.07
C ALA A 154 -12.57 -7.52 -5.54
N LEU A 155 -11.82 -6.54 -6.08
CA LEU A 155 -11.95 -6.10 -7.48
C LEU A 155 -11.60 -7.20 -8.50
N VAL A 156 -10.96 -8.27 -8.05
CA VAL A 156 -10.56 -9.38 -8.93
C VAL A 156 -11.75 -10.23 -9.38
N ASP A 157 -12.79 -10.36 -8.56
CA ASP A 157 -13.92 -11.25 -8.80
C ASP A 157 -15.24 -10.79 -8.16
N ASP A 158 -15.26 -9.58 -7.60
CA ASP A 158 -16.38 -8.99 -6.84
C ASP A 158 -16.86 -9.84 -5.64
N ALA A 159 -16.12 -10.89 -5.29
CA ALA A 159 -16.45 -11.72 -4.15
C ALA A 159 -16.18 -10.99 -2.83
N LEU A 160 -17.12 -11.10 -1.90
CA LEU A 160 -16.91 -10.63 -0.54
C LEU A 160 -15.87 -11.49 0.17
N ARG A 161 -14.90 -10.85 0.78
CA ARG A 161 -13.81 -11.52 1.51
C ARG A 161 -13.66 -10.92 2.91
N PRO A 162 -13.48 -11.76 3.93
CA PRO A 162 -13.15 -11.28 5.26
C PRO A 162 -11.87 -10.45 5.20
N THR A 163 -11.97 -9.21 5.63
CA THR A 163 -10.85 -8.24 5.67
C THR A 163 -10.60 -7.85 7.11
N LEU A 164 -9.36 -8.05 7.55
CA LEU A 164 -8.94 -7.74 8.91
C LEU A 164 -8.35 -6.34 8.95
N PHE A 165 -8.91 -5.49 9.78
CA PHE A 165 -8.52 -4.11 9.98
C PHE A 165 -7.69 -3.93 11.26
N TYR A 166 -6.61 -3.20 11.11
CA TYR A 166 -5.67 -2.85 12.17
C TYR A 166 -5.53 -1.34 12.25
N ALA A 167 -5.35 -0.80 13.44
CA ALA A 167 -5.15 0.62 13.63
C ALA A 167 -3.90 0.93 14.46
N LEU A 168 -3.33 2.10 14.19
CA LEU A 168 -2.27 2.71 15.00
C LEU A 168 -2.71 4.12 15.38
N ALA A 169 -2.84 4.40 16.67
CA ALA A 169 -3.12 5.73 17.19
C ALA A 169 -1.83 6.56 17.28
N LYS A 170 -1.94 7.87 17.05
CA LYS A 170 -0.83 8.83 17.10
C LYS A 170 -0.06 8.74 18.42
N GLU A 171 -0.77 8.71 19.54
CA GLU A 171 -0.17 8.61 20.88
C GLU A 171 0.72 7.36 21.03
N LYS A 172 0.29 6.21 20.49
CA LYS A 172 1.09 4.98 20.52
C LYS A 172 2.33 5.09 19.61
N TRP A 173 2.15 5.66 18.42
CA TRP A 173 3.25 5.88 17.47
C TRP A 173 4.32 6.79 18.06
N GLU A 174 3.96 7.89 18.71
CA GLU A 174 4.89 8.81 19.36
C GLU A 174 5.73 8.15 20.46
N LYS A 175 5.18 7.14 21.16
CA LYS A 175 5.90 6.38 22.19
C LYS A 175 6.89 5.34 21.66
N THR A 176 6.78 4.96 20.40
CA THR A 176 7.59 3.88 19.77
C THR A 176 8.66 4.41 18.81
N ARG A 177 8.80 5.71 18.68
CA ARG A 177 9.70 6.43 17.77
C ARG A 177 11.12 6.56 18.30
#